data_38113ea5c41e31c135a78ed1f5a81424
#
_entry.id   38113ea5c41e31c135a78ed1f5a81424
#
_cell.length_a   1.000
_cell.length_b   1.000
_cell.length_c   1.000
_cell.angle_alpha   90.00
_cell.angle_beta   90.00
_cell.angle_gamma   90.00
#
_symmetry.space_group_name_H-M   'P 1'
#
loop_
_entity.id
_entity.type
_entity.pdbx_description
1 polymer ?
#
loop_
_entity_poly.entity_id
_entity_poly.type
_entity_poly.pdbx_seq_one_letter_code
_entity_poly.pdbx_strand_id
1 'polypeptide(L)'
;MDEGLSIAAEIGQRGFTTVVAPGAECHSICAVIWVSGGSRIMDSTSTIGVHAAYRNEVLDDGTSLASESGVANADIGSFLTHVGLSREAIRYFTTAGPNDVLPITPAIAQRLDIDTAVTEGEQMRMPEERPTPRRLAQQVGTYIGLSGDCAPLLGLDATFLQEQGGQRLKLGHELFGGELFASLVPEMISQIKSAKESMALKDWCTGAAIDLHNEGMSVGIDGPGYDCAKAATSTERAICGSFELWLEDRALGSIYSVLRNSSSGQERTELAQKQRIWISQRDRCGSDVDCILDRYRAWFLDLSLMATRAN
;
A
#
# COMPACT_ATOMS: atom_id res chain seq x y z
N MET A 1 -15.62 21.39 19.33
CA MET A 1 -14.63 20.97 18.31
C MET A 1 -13.99 19.64 18.69
N ASP A 2 -13.50 19.47 19.89
CA ASP A 2 -12.83 18.25 20.38
C ASP A 2 -13.68 16.98 20.23
N GLU A 3 -14.99 17.06 20.51
CA GLU A 3 -15.92 15.96 20.29
C GLU A 3 -16.04 15.58 18.82
N GLY A 4 -16.09 16.58 17.92
CA GLY A 4 -16.17 16.33 16.47
C GLY A 4 -14.92 15.68 15.90
N LEU A 5 -13.73 16.10 16.34
CA LEU A 5 -12.47 15.47 15.96
C LEU A 5 -12.35 14.05 16.54
N SER A 6 -12.86 13.82 17.76
CA SER A 6 -12.91 12.49 18.36
C SER A 6 -13.81 11.54 17.57
N ILE A 7 -14.99 12.00 17.13
CA ILE A 7 -15.89 11.24 16.25
C ILE A 7 -15.21 10.93 14.91
N ALA A 8 -14.57 11.94 14.32
CA ALA A 8 -13.86 11.79 13.05
C ALA A 8 -12.71 10.77 13.16
N ALA A 9 -11.95 10.79 14.25
CA ALA A 9 -10.89 9.85 14.53
C ALA A 9 -11.42 8.40 14.66
N GLU A 10 -12.51 8.21 15.38
CA GLU A 10 -13.14 6.90 15.56
C GLU A 10 -13.66 6.33 14.24
N ILE A 11 -14.27 7.17 13.40
CA ILE A 11 -14.72 6.79 12.05
C ILE A 11 -13.54 6.34 11.19
N GLY A 12 -12.45 7.09 11.19
CA GLY A 12 -11.24 6.77 10.44
C GLY A 12 -10.58 5.47 10.93
N GLN A 13 -10.45 5.29 12.25
CA GLN A 13 -9.85 4.09 12.85
C GLN A 13 -10.65 2.82 12.55
N ARG A 14 -11.98 2.92 12.50
CA ARG A 14 -12.86 1.79 12.16
C ARG A 14 -13.03 1.57 10.66
N GLY A 15 -12.50 2.44 9.82
CA GLY A 15 -12.64 2.35 8.37
C GLY A 15 -14.08 2.48 7.87
N PHE A 16 -14.95 3.20 8.60
CA PHE A 16 -16.34 3.38 8.21
C PHE A 16 -16.47 4.14 6.89
N THR A 17 -17.48 3.78 6.10
CA THR A 17 -17.90 4.58 4.95
C THR A 17 -18.74 5.77 5.42
N THR A 18 -18.36 6.96 4.98
CA THR A 18 -19.12 8.19 5.22
C THR A 18 -19.91 8.59 3.99
N VAL A 19 -21.14 9.01 4.19
CA VAL A 19 -22.05 9.35 3.08
C VAL A 19 -22.71 10.70 3.33
N VAL A 20 -22.69 11.60 2.33
CA VAL A 20 -23.56 12.78 2.29
C VAL A 20 -24.66 12.47 1.29
N ALA A 21 -25.88 12.27 1.82
CA ALA A 21 -27.04 11.81 1.05
C ALA A 21 -27.55 12.86 0.05
N PRO A 22 -28.38 12.49 -0.93
CA PRO A 22 -28.96 13.42 -1.89
C PRO A 22 -29.63 14.63 -1.22
N GLY A 23 -29.28 15.83 -1.65
CA GLY A 23 -29.80 17.09 -1.12
C GLY A 23 -29.41 17.43 0.32
N ALA A 24 -28.57 16.62 0.97
CA ALA A 24 -28.08 16.89 2.31
C ALA A 24 -26.94 17.92 2.33
N GLU A 25 -26.87 18.67 3.45
CA GLU A 25 -25.81 19.65 3.72
C GLU A 25 -24.85 19.10 4.80
N CYS A 26 -23.56 19.23 4.56
CA CYS A 26 -22.49 18.81 5.47
C CYS A 26 -21.41 19.87 5.56
N HIS A 27 -21.56 20.82 6.50
CA HIS A 27 -20.67 21.96 6.61
C HIS A 27 -19.79 21.87 7.86
N SER A 28 -18.62 22.56 7.80
CA SER A 28 -17.72 22.72 8.94
C SER A 28 -17.22 21.38 9.49
N ILE A 29 -17.41 21.11 10.78
CA ILE A 29 -16.99 19.85 11.43
C ILE A 29 -17.63 18.61 10.77
N CYS A 30 -18.80 18.72 10.16
CA CYS A 30 -19.41 17.65 9.39
C CYS A 30 -18.52 17.24 8.21
N ALA A 31 -17.94 18.21 7.50
CA ALA A 31 -17.03 17.94 6.39
C ALA A 31 -15.74 17.26 6.88
N VAL A 32 -15.24 17.60 8.07
CA VAL A 32 -14.09 16.93 8.69
C VAL A 32 -14.43 15.48 9.05
N ILE A 33 -15.63 15.23 9.58
CA ILE A 33 -16.13 13.89 9.87
C ILE A 33 -16.29 13.09 8.57
N TRP A 34 -16.88 13.69 7.53
CA TRP A 34 -17.05 13.04 6.23
C TRP A 34 -15.72 12.64 5.61
N VAL A 35 -14.72 13.54 5.61
CA VAL A 35 -13.42 13.26 4.96
C VAL A 35 -12.60 12.21 5.70
N SER A 36 -12.94 11.92 6.97
CA SER A 36 -12.25 10.91 7.80
C SER A 36 -12.66 9.47 7.48
N GLY A 37 -13.72 9.26 6.70
CA GLY A 37 -14.14 7.92 6.33
C GLY A 37 -13.08 7.13 5.56
N GLY A 38 -13.01 5.83 5.76
CA GLY A 38 -12.16 4.93 4.97
C GLY A 38 -12.58 4.89 3.50
N SER A 39 -13.90 5.01 3.25
CA SER A 39 -14.49 5.29 1.95
C SER A 39 -15.43 6.48 2.08
N ARG A 40 -15.48 7.34 1.09
CA ARG A 40 -16.30 8.56 1.08
C ARG A 40 -17.28 8.54 -0.08
N ILE A 41 -18.51 8.87 0.20
CA ILE A 41 -19.56 8.97 -0.81
C ILE A 41 -20.22 10.36 -0.67
N MET A 42 -20.43 11.02 -1.78
CA MET A 42 -21.26 12.22 -1.85
C MET A 42 -22.26 12.10 -3.01
N ASP A 43 -23.45 12.63 -2.85
CA ASP A 43 -24.39 12.76 -3.95
C ASP A 43 -24.10 14.01 -4.77
N SER A 44 -24.36 13.98 -6.07
CA SER A 44 -24.15 15.13 -6.97
C SER A 44 -24.99 16.36 -6.59
N THR A 45 -26.08 16.17 -5.81
CA THR A 45 -26.96 17.22 -5.31
C THR A 45 -26.66 17.61 -3.86
N SER A 46 -25.74 16.92 -3.19
CA SER A 46 -25.33 17.25 -1.82
C SER A 46 -24.41 18.47 -1.78
N THR A 47 -24.41 19.17 -0.65
CA THR A 47 -23.53 20.31 -0.41
C THR A 47 -22.59 20.02 0.75
N ILE A 48 -21.30 19.97 0.46
CA ILE A 48 -20.26 19.89 1.47
C ILE A 48 -19.53 21.22 1.49
N GLY A 49 -19.36 21.79 2.68
CA GLY A 49 -18.78 23.12 2.84
C GLY A 49 -17.74 23.20 3.96
N VAL A 50 -16.63 23.89 3.70
CA VAL A 50 -15.52 24.03 4.63
C VAL A 50 -15.15 25.48 4.87
N HIS A 51 -14.68 25.77 6.06
CA HIS A 51 -14.18 27.07 6.48
C HIS A 51 -13.20 26.92 7.66
N ALA A 52 -12.40 27.92 7.92
CA ALA A 52 -11.51 27.98 9.08
C ALA A 52 -12.30 27.91 10.39
N ALA A 53 -11.71 27.27 11.39
CA ALA A 53 -12.29 27.25 12.73
C ALA A 53 -12.31 28.64 13.35
N TYR A 54 -13.42 28.99 13.98
CA TYR A 54 -13.60 30.30 14.62
C TYR A 54 -14.24 30.17 15.98
N ARG A 55 -14.13 31.26 16.78
CA ARG A 55 -14.84 31.44 18.05
C ARG A 55 -15.76 32.62 17.92
N ASN A 56 -16.94 32.51 18.54
CA ASN A 56 -17.85 33.63 18.69
C ASN A 56 -17.60 34.29 20.05
N GLU A 57 -17.26 35.55 20.04
CA GLU A 57 -17.19 36.39 21.21
C GLU A 57 -18.43 37.27 21.28
N VAL A 58 -19.15 37.22 22.40
CA VAL A 58 -20.30 38.11 22.65
C VAL A 58 -19.76 39.38 23.25
N LEU A 59 -19.96 40.51 22.60
CA LEU A 59 -19.54 41.82 23.06
C LEU A 59 -20.56 42.37 24.09
N ASP A 60 -20.14 43.38 24.85
CA ASP A 60 -20.94 43.98 25.92
C ASP A 60 -22.28 44.58 25.43
N ASP A 61 -22.36 44.93 24.16
CA ASP A 61 -23.58 45.42 23.49
C ASP A 61 -24.50 44.29 22.99
N GLY A 62 -24.17 43.01 23.25
CA GLY A 62 -24.92 41.84 22.83
C GLY A 62 -24.68 41.40 21.37
N THR A 63 -23.79 42.09 20.66
CA THR A 63 -23.38 41.66 19.31
C THR A 63 -22.40 40.50 19.42
N SER A 64 -22.38 39.61 18.38
CA SER A 64 -21.43 38.48 18.30
C SER A 64 -20.40 38.76 17.21
N LEU A 65 -19.14 38.65 17.58
CA LEU A 65 -18.01 38.75 16.67
C LEU A 65 -17.38 37.39 16.50
N ALA A 66 -17.35 36.94 15.25
CA ALA A 66 -16.65 35.70 14.90
C ALA A 66 -15.18 36.00 14.58
N SER A 67 -14.26 35.37 15.30
CA SER A 67 -12.82 35.48 15.08
C SER A 67 -12.17 34.12 14.83
N GLU A 68 -11.24 34.05 13.89
CA GLU A 68 -10.54 32.80 13.59
C GLU A 68 -9.72 32.31 14.79
N SER A 69 -9.74 31.00 15.00
CA SER A 69 -8.95 30.34 16.04
C SER A 69 -7.74 29.66 15.45
N GLY A 70 -6.56 30.29 15.61
CA GLY A 70 -5.30 29.70 15.11
C GLY A 70 -5.00 28.31 15.71
N VAL A 71 -5.29 28.12 17.02
CA VAL A 71 -5.11 26.83 17.69
C VAL A 71 -6.01 25.76 17.09
N ALA A 72 -7.31 26.07 16.94
CA ALA A 72 -8.27 25.13 16.39
C ALA A 72 -7.98 24.79 14.92
N ASN A 73 -7.49 25.74 14.12
CA ASN A 73 -7.07 25.50 12.76
C ASN A 73 -5.80 24.64 12.70
N ALA A 74 -4.87 24.79 13.65
CA ALA A 74 -3.70 23.92 13.77
C ALA A 74 -4.10 22.46 14.12
N ASP A 75 -5.06 22.29 15.05
CA ASP A 75 -5.57 20.98 15.44
C ASP A 75 -6.27 20.27 14.26
N ILE A 76 -7.12 21.00 13.53
CA ILE A 76 -7.76 20.48 12.30
C ILE A 76 -6.69 20.13 11.25
N GLY A 77 -5.71 20.99 11.01
CA GLY A 77 -4.65 20.75 10.05
C GLY A 77 -3.82 19.53 10.39
N SER A 78 -3.46 19.36 11.67
CA SER A 78 -2.76 18.18 12.18
C SER A 78 -3.60 16.90 11.96
N PHE A 79 -4.88 16.96 12.32
CA PHE A 79 -5.80 15.85 12.14
C PHE A 79 -5.97 15.46 10.66
N LEU A 80 -6.20 16.43 9.78
CA LEU A 80 -6.34 16.16 8.33
C LEU A 80 -5.06 15.63 7.70
N THR A 81 -3.89 16.01 8.23
CA THR A 81 -2.60 15.41 7.86
C THR A 81 -2.55 13.94 8.25
N HIS A 82 -3.05 13.60 9.45
CA HIS A 82 -3.12 12.20 9.91
C HIS A 82 -4.11 11.36 9.08
N VAL A 83 -5.21 11.97 8.63
CA VAL A 83 -6.18 11.35 7.69
C VAL A 83 -5.55 11.11 6.30
N GLY A 84 -4.43 11.75 6.00
CA GLY A 84 -3.69 11.58 4.73
C GLY A 84 -4.10 12.55 3.62
N LEU A 85 -4.72 13.67 3.96
CA LEU A 85 -5.05 14.70 2.98
C LEU A 85 -3.81 15.42 2.45
N SER A 86 -3.89 15.84 1.19
CA SER A 86 -2.87 16.68 0.56
C SER A 86 -2.76 18.04 1.27
N ARG A 87 -1.57 18.68 1.20
CA ARG A 87 -1.39 20.03 1.72
C ARG A 87 -2.38 21.03 1.10
N GLU A 88 -2.71 20.87 -0.16
CA GLU A 88 -3.67 21.71 -0.86
C GLU A 88 -5.08 21.53 -0.28
N ALA A 89 -5.50 20.29 -0.04
CA ALA A 89 -6.78 19.99 0.60
C ALA A 89 -6.84 20.58 2.02
N ILE A 90 -5.79 20.40 2.84
CA ILE A 90 -5.73 20.97 4.21
C ILE A 90 -5.87 22.49 4.17
N ARG A 91 -5.16 23.17 3.26
CA ARG A 91 -5.31 24.62 3.07
C ARG A 91 -6.71 25.01 2.66
N TYR A 92 -7.34 24.24 1.77
CA TYR A 92 -8.71 24.49 1.34
C TYR A 92 -9.70 24.42 2.50
N PHE A 93 -9.53 23.46 3.43
CA PHE A 93 -10.36 23.31 4.61
C PHE A 93 -10.23 24.46 5.61
N THR A 94 -9.11 25.20 5.61
CA THR A 94 -8.77 26.19 6.63
C THR A 94 -8.60 27.62 6.09
N THR A 95 -8.97 27.87 4.83
CA THR A 95 -8.71 29.19 4.20
C THR A 95 -9.89 30.15 4.31
N ALA A 96 -11.15 29.67 4.13
CA ALA A 96 -12.31 30.55 4.18
C ALA A 96 -12.51 31.13 5.58
N GLY A 97 -12.80 32.41 5.68
CA GLY A 97 -13.12 33.06 6.96
C GLY A 97 -14.44 32.57 7.57
N PRO A 98 -14.79 33.03 8.77
CA PRO A 98 -15.94 32.53 9.51
C PRO A 98 -17.30 32.84 8.85
N ASN A 99 -17.33 33.81 7.95
CA ASN A 99 -18.56 34.20 7.21
C ASN A 99 -18.62 33.63 5.80
N ASP A 100 -17.60 32.88 5.37
CA ASP A 100 -17.49 32.29 4.04
C ASP A 100 -17.44 30.77 4.14
N VAL A 101 -17.97 30.10 3.11
CA VAL A 101 -17.92 28.63 3.00
C VAL A 101 -17.41 28.27 1.62
N LEU A 102 -16.33 27.50 1.56
CA LEU A 102 -15.82 26.94 0.31
C LEU A 102 -16.52 25.59 0.05
N PRO A 103 -17.16 25.41 -1.13
CA PRO A 103 -17.85 24.16 -1.43
C PRO A 103 -16.85 23.07 -1.85
N ILE A 104 -17.09 21.84 -1.42
CA ILE A 104 -16.48 20.65 -1.97
C ILE A 104 -17.50 20.00 -2.92
N THR A 105 -17.32 20.23 -4.22
CA THR A 105 -18.04 19.54 -5.28
C THR A 105 -17.26 18.31 -5.72
N PRO A 106 -17.83 17.36 -6.49
CA PRO A 106 -17.10 16.24 -7.06
C PRO A 106 -15.82 16.66 -7.81
N ALA A 107 -15.88 17.74 -8.59
CA ALA A 107 -14.73 18.27 -9.31
C ALA A 107 -13.66 18.87 -8.37
N ILE A 108 -14.09 19.52 -7.29
CA ILE A 108 -13.16 20.08 -6.28
C ILE A 108 -12.54 18.94 -5.46
N ALA A 109 -13.32 17.93 -5.06
CA ALA A 109 -12.80 16.75 -4.37
C ALA A 109 -11.71 16.08 -5.22
N GLN A 110 -11.97 15.88 -6.52
CA GLN A 110 -10.99 15.34 -7.46
C GLN A 110 -9.72 16.21 -7.56
N ARG A 111 -9.85 17.53 -7.67
CA ARG A 111 -8.71 18.46 -7.71
C ARG A 111 -7.88 18.43 -6.43
N LEU A 112 -8.52 18.25 -5.28
CA LEU A 112 -7.87 18.21 -3.97
C LEU A 112 -7.32 16.82 -3.58
N ASP A 113 -7.40 15.84 -4.49
CA ASP A 113 -7.03 14.44 -4.23
C ASP A 113 -7.83 13.80 -3.08
N ILE A 114 -9.08 14.19 -2.92
CA ILE A 114 -10.00 13.57 -1.98
C ILE A 114 -10.76 12.47 -2.73
N ASP A 115 -10.34 11.21 -2.53
CA ASP A 115 -10.99 10.05 -3.13
C ASP A 115 -12.45 9.96 -2.65
N THR A 116 -13.38 10.08 -3.58
CA THR A 116 -14.80 10.16 -3.28
C THR A 116 -15.61 9.50 -4.38
N ALA A 117 -16.46 8.53 -4.02
CA ALA A 117 -17.47 8.03 -4.91
C ALA A 117 -18.62 9.07 -5.02
N VAL A 118 -19.17 9.22 -6.21
CA VAL A 118 -20.26 10.17 -6.48
C VAL A 118 -21.50 9.42 -6.90
N THR A 119 -22.62 9.63 -6.20
CA THR A 119 -23.93 9.12 -6.62
C THR A 119 -24.67 10.16 -7.44
N GLU A 120 -25.35 9.71 -8.50
CA GLU A 120 -26.20 10.51 -9.35
C GLU A 120 -27.43 9.66 -9.71
N GLY A 121 -28.54 9.84 -9.00
CA GLY A 121 -29.69 8.95 -9.06
C GLY A 121 -29.33 7.53 -8.63
N GLU A 122 -29.57 6.55 -9.50
CA GLU A 122 -29.22 5.13 -9.23
C GLU A 122 -27.78 4.76 -9.63
N GLN A 123 -27.04 5.67 -10.21
CA GLN A 123 -25.67 5.42 -10.66
C GLN A 123 -24.66 5.83 -9.59
N MET A 124 -23.61 5.03 -9.43
CA MET A 124 -22.48 5.35 -8.59
C MET A 124 -21.22 5.37 -9.44
N ARG A 125 -20.54 6.51 -9.46
CA ARG A 125 -19.22 6.66 -10.08
C ARG A 125 -18.16 6.57 -8.99
N MET A 126 -17.33 5.54 -9.06
CA MET A 126 -16.19 5.37 -8.16
C MET A 126 -15.12 6.43 -8.42
N PRO A 127 -14.33 6.82 -7.40
CA PRO A 127 -13.17 7.67 -7.62
C PRO A 127 -12.22 6.98 -8.59
N GLU A 128 -11.52 7.75 -9.41
CA GLU A 128 -10.40 7.22 -10.17
C GLU A 128 -9.36 6.68 -9.17
N GLU A 129 -8.85 5.47 -9.40
CA GLU A 129 -7.76 4.92 -8.61
C GLU A 129 -6.50 5.78 -8.80
N ARG A 130 -6.29 6.72 -7.90
CA ARG A 130 -5.09 7.54 -7.84
C ARG A 130 -4.22 7.09 -6.68
N PRO A 131 -2.91 6.99 -6.89
CA PRO A 131 -2.01 6.68 -5.80
C PRO A 131 -2.01 7.81 -4.77
N THR A 132 -2.21 7.49 -3.50
CA THR A 132 -1.98 8.44 -2.41
C THR A 132 -0.48 8.70 -2.21
N PRO A 133 -0.06 9.85 -1.61
CA PRO A 133 1.35 10.11 -1.33
C PRO A 133 2.00 8.98 -0.53
N ARG A 134 1.30 8.47 0.48
CA ARG A 134 1.78 7.38 1.33
C ARG A 134 1.92 6.07 0.56
N ARG A 135 0.95 5.72 -0.29
CA ARG A 135 1.01 4.51 -1.12
C ARG A 135 2.17 4.57 -2.13
N LEU A 136 2.37 5.73 -2.79
CA LEU A 136 3.53 5.92 -3.68
C LEU A 136 4.86 5.82 -2.93
N ALA A 137 4.97 6.46 -1.75
CA ALA A 137 6.17 6.37 -0.94
C ALA A 137 6.43 4.93 -0.47
N GLN A 138 5.39 4.18 -0.14
CA GLN A 138 5.48 2.76 0.19
C GLN A 138 5.95 1.94 -1.00
N GLN A 139 5.41 2.16 -2.20
CA GLN A 139 5.88 1.49 -3.43
C GLN A 139 7.35 1.77 -3.70
N VAL A 140 7.80 3.04 -3.57
CA VAL A 140 9.22 3.41 -3.67
C VAL A 140 10.07 2.60 -2.70
N GLY A 141 9.69 2.59 -1.43
CA GLY A 141 10.41 1.85 -0.39
C GLY A 141 10.42 0.33 -0.65
N THR A 142 9.31 -0.23 -1.12
CA THR A 142 9.19 -1.66 -1.45
C THR A 142 10.12 -2.04 -2.60
N TYR A 143 10.16 -1.26 -3.68
CA TYR A 143 11.10 -1.48 -4.78
C TYR A 143 12.57 -1.39 -4.34
N ILE A 144 12.90 -0.42 -3.49
CA ILE A 144 14.24 -0.30 -2.89
C ILE A 144 14.56 -1.54 -2.04
N GLY A 145 13.63 -1.97 -1.19
CA GLY A 145 13.77 -3.16 -0.36
C GLY A 145 13.95 -4.45 -1.17
N LEU A 146 13.21 -4.60 -2.27
CA LEU A 146 13.32 -5.75 -3.17
C LEU A 146 14.63 -5.75 -3.98
N SER A 147 15.15 -4.60 -4.38
CA SER A 147 16.38 -4.49 -5.18
C SER A 147 17.65 -4.89 -4.42
N GLY A 148 17.59 -4.95 -3.08
CA GLY A 148 18.69 -5.42 -2.24
C GLY A 148 18.73 -6.94 -2.10
N ASP A 149 18.51 -7.42 -0.86
CA ASP A 149 18.66 -8.84 -0.50
C ASP A 149 17.66 -9.78 -1.20
N CYS A 150 16.51 -9.24 -1.64
CA CYS A 150 15.50 -10.04 -2.31
C CYS A 150 15.82 -10.33 -3.77
N ALA A 151 16.53 -9.44 -4.46
CA ALA A 151 16.87 -9.61 -5.86
C ALA A 151 17.65 -10.92 -6.12
N PRO A 152 18.75 -11.23 -5.40
CA PRO A 152 19.44 -12.50 -5.57
C PRO A 152 18.62 -13.71 -5.10
N LEU A 153 17.77 -13.54 -4.07
CA LEU A 153 16.95 -14.62 -3.54
C LEU A 153 15.84 -15.05 -4.51
N LEU A 154 15.16 -14.09 -5.14
CA LEU A 154 14.05 -14.34 -6.05
C LEU A 154 14.46 -14.32 -7.53
N GLY A 155 15.75 -14.11 -7.83
CA GLY A 155 16.24 -13.97 -9.21
C GLY A 155 15.62 -12.77 -9.93
N LEU A 156 15.43 -11.64 -9.21
CA LEU A 156 14.92 -10.39 -9.78
C LEU A 156 16.06 -9.55 -10.34
N ASP A 157 15.74 -8.70 -11.31
CA ASP A 157 16.68 -7.70 -11.81
C ASP A 157 16.67 -6.47 -10.91
N ALA A 158 17.76 -6.28 -10.15
CA ALA A 158 17.90 -5.15 -9.23
C ALA A 158 17.85 -3.81 -9.97
N THR A 159 18.37 -3.71 -11.19
CA THR A 159 18.35 -2.49 -12.00
C THR A 159 16.92 -2.14 -12.40
N PHE A 160 16.16 -3.12 -12.89
CA PHE A 160 14.74 -2.95 -13.20
C PHE A 160 13.95 -2.45 -11.98
N LEU A 161 14.15 -3.07 -10.80
CA LEU A 161 13.46 -2.67 -9.57
C LEU A 161 13.81 -1.22 -9.16
N GLN A 162 15.08 -0.83 -9.28
CA GLN A 162 15.52 0.54 -9.00
C GLN A 162 14.90 1.55 -9.97
N GLU A 163 14.80 1.21 -11.24
CA GLU A 163 14.14 2.04 -12.25
C GLU A 163 12.64 2.22 -11.95
N GLN A 164 11.95 1.12 -11.58
CA GLN A 164 10.54 1.20 -11.18
C GLN A 164 10.34 2.07 -9.93
N GLY A 165 11.18 1.90 -8.91
CA GLY A 165 11.19 2.76 -7.73
C GLY A 165 11.44 4.23 -8.07
N GLY A 166 12.39 4.50 -8.95
CA GLY A 166 12.68 5.85 -9.46
C GLY A 166 11.51 6.50 -10.20
N GLN A 167 10.79 5.73 -11.00
CA GLN A 167 9.58 6.22 -11.68
C GLN A 167 8.47 6.58 -10.68
N ARG A 168 8.26 5.78 -9.61
CA ARG A 168 7.31 6.08 -8.55
C ARG A 168 7.73 7.32 -7.75
N LEU A 169 9.02 7.45 -7.45
CA LEU A 169 9.57 8.62 -6.79
C LEU A 169 9.30 9.90 -7.61
N LYS A 170 9.58 9.86 -8.90
CA LYS A 170 9.33 10.98 -9.82
C LYS A 170 7.84 11.34 -9.86
N LEU A 171 6.97 10.35 -10.03
CA LEU A 171 5.52 10.55 -10.03
C LEU A 171 5.03 11.18 -8.72
N GLY A 172 5.54 10.75 -7.57
CA GLY A 172 5.18 11.31 -6.28
C GLY A 172 5.59 12.78 -6.14
N HIS A 173 6.77 13.15 -6.63
CA HIS A 173 7.22 14.55 -6.66
C HIS A 173 6.34 15.41 -7.59
N GLU A 174 5.93 14.89 -8.73
CA GLU A 174 5.08 15.60 -9.68
C GLU A 174 3.66 15.82 -9.15
N LEU A 175 3.07 14.80 -8.50
CA LEU A 175 1.69 14.87 -8.01
C LEU A 175 1.54 15.62 -6.70
N PHE A 176 2.48 15.48 -5.77
CA PHE A 176 2.31 15.93 -4.37
C PHE A 176 3.27 17.03 -3.95
N GLY A 177 4.22 17.39 -4.83
CA GLY A 177 5.26 18.36 -4.51
C GLY A 177 6.45 17.79 -3.74
N GLY A 178 7.66 18.33 -4.02
CA GLY A 178 8.92 17.74 -3.57
C GLY A 178 9.08 17.65 -2.06
N GLU A 179 8.73 18.68 -1.30
CA GLU A 179 8.97 18.72 0.15
C GLU A 179 8.11 17.73 0.94
N LEU A 180 6.80 17.66 0.65
CA LEU A 180 5.89 16.75 1.33
C LEU A 180 6.21 15.30 1.01
N PHE A 181 6.39 14.98 -0.26
CA PHE A 181 6.66 13.60 -0.68
C PHE A 181 8.04 13.13 -0.22
N ALA A 182 9.06 14.01 -0.28
CA ALA A 182 10.41 13.70 0.19
C ALA A 182 10.48 13.36 1.68
N SER A 183 9.55 13.86 2.52
CA SER A 183 9.51 13.51 3.95
C SER A 183 8.92 12.11 4.21
N LEU A 184 8.03 11.62 3.34
CA LEU A 184 7.37 10.31 3.50
C LEU A 184 8.27 9.14 3.10
N VAL A 185 9.12 9.31 2.08
CA VAL A 185 9.95 8.22 1.55
C VAL A 185 10.91 7.63 2.60
N PRO A 186 11.69 8.43 3.37
CA PRO A 186 12.55 7.91 4.43
C PRO A 186 11.77 7.18 5.52
N GLU A 187 10.58 7.67 5.88
CA GLU A 187 9.70 7.00 6.85
C GLU A 187 9.32 5.61 6.36
N MET A 188 8.87 5.48 5.10
CA MET A 188 8.50 4.20 4.51
C MET A 188 9.69 3.24 4.39
N ILE A 189 10.87 3.73 4.01
CA ILE A 189 12.10 2.93 3.99
C ILE A 189 12.42 2.40 5.39
N SER A 190 12.28 3.22 6.43
CA SER A 190 12.51 2.81 7.81
C SER A 190 11.52 1.73 8.26
N GLN A 191 10.24 1.88 7.94
CA GLN A 191 9.20 0.88 8.25
C GLN A 191 9.48 -0.45 7.54
N ILE A 192 9.88 -0.41 6.27
CA ILE A 192 10.25 -1.60 5.48
C ILE A 192 11.47 -2.30 6.09
N LYS A 193 12.49 -1.54 6.50
CA LYS A 193 13.65 -2.10 7.19
C LYS A 193 13.24 -2.82 8.47
N SER A 194 12.41 -2.21 9.30
CA SER A 194 11.91 -2.83 10.52
C SER A 194 11.06 -4.08 10.24
N ALA A 195 10.25 -4.07 9.20
CA ALA A 195 9.47 -5.24 8.79
C ALA A 195 10.40 -6.40 8.34
N LYS A 196 11.44 -6.12 7.57
CA LYS A 196 12.46 -7.12 7.18
C LYS A 196 13.20 -7.73 8.38
N GLU A 197 13.45 -6.94 9.42
CA GLU A 197 14.12 -7.41 10.65
C GLU A 197 13.18 -8.24 11.56
N SER A 198 11.87 -8.09 11.40
CA SER A 198 10.87 -8.75 12.25
C SER A 198 10.39 -10.12 11.76
N MET A 199 10.74 -10.51 10.53
CA MET A 199 10.31 -11.77 9.91
C MET A 199 11.43 -12.42 9.08
N ALA A 200 11.20 -13.65 8.61
CA ALA A 200 12.16 -14.29 7.71
C ALA A 200 12.30 -13.53 6.40
N LEU A 201 13.53 -13.34 5.93
CA LEU A 201 13.80 -12.56 4.71
C LEU A 201 12.99 -13.05 3.51
N LYS A 202 12.87 -14.39 3.33
CA LYS A 202 12.09 -14.95 2.24
C LYS A 202 10.63 -14.50 2.30
N ASP A 203 10.01 -14.56 3.48
CA ASP A 203 8.59 -14.25 3.66
C ASP A 203 8.33 -12.77 3.40
N TRP A 204 9.25 -11.89 3.82
CA TRP A 204 9.17 -10.48 3.48
C TRP A 204 9.30 -10.26 1.97
N CYS A 205 10.29 -10.88 1.31
CA CYS A 205 10.54 -10.71 -0.11
C CYS A 205 9.38 -11.19 -0.97
N THR A 206 8.82 -12.37 -0.66
CA THR A 206 7.66 -12.91 -1.40
C THR A 206 6.41 -12.08 -1.15
N GLY A 207 6.13 -11.70 0.11
CA GLY A 207 4.99 -10.84 0.46
C GLY A 207 5.05 -9.49 -0.25
N ALA A 208 6.19 -8.80 -0.20
CA ALA A 208 6.40 -7.50 -0.85
C ALA A 208 6.23 -7.56 -2.39
N ALA A 209 6.68 -8.65 -3.02
CA ALA A 209 6.50 -8.87 -4.45
C ALA A 209 5.02 -9.15 -4.80
N ILE A 210 4.31 -9.92 -3.97
CA ILE A 210 2.88 -10.20 -4.12
C ILE A 210 2.06 -8.92 -3.97
N ASP A 211 2.38 -8.09 -2.97
CA ASP A 211 1.67 -6.82 -2.76
C ASP A 211 1.80 -5.90 -3.97
N LEU A 212 3.00 -5.74 -4.53
CA LEU A 212 3.20 -4.97 -5.77
C LEU A 212 2.43 -5.58 -6.95
N HIS A 213 2.47 -6.91 -7.09
CA HIS A 213 1.74 -7.60 -8.17
C HIS A 213 0.23 -7.38 -8.07
N ASN A 214 -0.35 -7.47 -6.87
CA ASN A 214 -1.78 -7.23 -6.61
C ASN A 214 -2.17 -5.77 -6.89
N GLU A 215 -1.23 -4.83 -6.79
CA GLU A 215 -1.38 -3.44 -7.19
C GLU A 215 -1.17 -3.20 -8.70
N GLY A 216 -1.02 -4.26 -9.49
CA GLY A 216 -0.74 -4.17 -10.93
C GLY A 216 0.68 -3.72 -11.27
N MET A 217 1.60 -3.77 -10.30
CA MET A 217 3.00 -3.38 -10.48
C MET A 217 3.85 -4.58 -10.88
N SER A 218 4.76 -4.38 -11.85
CA SER A 218 5.71 -5.42 -12.25
C SER A 218 6.91 -5.47 -11.31
N VAL A 219 7.37 -6.67 -11.01
CA VAL A 219 8.66 -6.93 -10.36
C VAL A 219 9.71 -7.51 -11.31
N GLY A 220 9.42 -7.46 -12.62
CA GLY A 220 10.38 -7.84 -13.68
C GLY A 220 10.52 -9.34 -13.91
N ILE A 221 9.53 -10.15 -13.51
CA ILE A 221 9.47 -11.58 -13.82
C ILE A 221 8.17 -11.93 -14.54
N ASP A 222 8.24 -12.96 -15.38
CA ASP A 222 7.15 -13.47 -16.23
C ASP A 222 6.88 -14.96 -16.02
N GLY A 223 7.52 -15.58 -15.01
CA GLY A 223 7.37 -17.01 -14.73
C GLY A 223 8.24 -17.48 -13.55
N PRO A 224 8.13 -18.79 -13.21
CA PRO A 224 8.98 -19.46 -12.23
C PRO A 224 10.44 -19.53 -12.71
N GLY A 225 11.30 -20.25 -12.00
CA GLY A 225 12.70 -20.44 -12.35
C GLY A 225 12.97 -21.34 -13.57
N TYR A 226 11.91 -21.79 -14.26
CA TYR A 226 11.99 -22.63 -15.46
C TYR A 226 11.03 -22.16 -16.56
N ASP A 227 11.28 -22.63 -17.78
CA ASP A 227 10.51 -22.30 -18.97
C ASP A 227 9.13 -23.00 -18.96
N CYS A 228 8.05 -22.22 -18.78
CA CYS A 228 6.69 -22.73 -18.76
C CYS A 228 6.21 -23.40 -20.05
N ALA A 229 6.84 -23.11 -21.18
CA ALA A 229 6.56 -23.83 -22.43
C ALA A 229 6.95 -25.32 -22.36
N LYS A 230 7.78 -25.71 -21.40
CA LYS A 230 8.22 -27.08 -21.14
C LYS A 230 7.45 -27.78 -20.02
N ALA A 231 6.45 -27.13 -19.41
CA ALA A 231 5.66 -27.70 -18.33
C ALA A 231 4.89 -28.94 -18.80
N ALA A 232 5.26 -30.10 -18.28
CA ALA A 232 4.74 -31.42 -18.71
C ALA A 232 3.70 -31.96 -17.71
N THR A 233 3.84 -31.69 -16.42
CA THR A 233 2.95 -32.18 -15.37
C THR A 233 1.83 -31.20 -15.05
N SER A 234 0.77 -31.66 -14.38
CA SER A 234 -0.28 -30.76 -13.85
C SER A 234 0.27 -29.78 -12.82
N THR A 235 1.23 -30.24 -12.00
CA THR A 235 1.89 -29.40 -10.98
C THR A 235 2.72 -28.30 -11.63
N GLU A 236 3.52 -28.60 -12.65
CA GLU A 236 4.29 -27.58 -13.36
C GLU A 236 3.39 -26.54 -14.03
N ARG A 237 2.27 -26.96 -14.62
CA ARG A 237 1.28 -26.02 -15.18
C ARG A 237 0.62 -25.18 -14.12
N ALA A 238 0.31 -25.72 -12.93
CA ALA A 238 -0.23 -24.95 -11.81
C ALA A 238 0.78 -23.93 -11.31
N ILE A 239 2.06 -24.31 -11.20
CA ILE A 239 3.15 -23.37 -10.84
C ILE A 239 3.23 -22.24 -11.88
N CYS A 240 3.18 -22.55 -13.16
CA CYS A 240 3.20 -21.54 -14.23
C CYS A 240 2.00 -20.56 -14.19
N GLY A 241 0.87 -20.99 -13.63
CA GLY A 241 -0.36 -20.17 -13.53
C GLY A 241 -0.47 -19.33 -12.24
N SER A 242 0.48 -19.41 -11.31
CA SER A 242 0.39 -18.75 -10.01
C SER A 242 1.63 -17.90 -9.71
N PHE A 243 1.44 -16.59 -9.58
CA PHE A 243 2.53 -15.67 -9.27
C PHE A 243 3.22 -16.00 -7.92
N GLU A 244 2.45 -16.38 -6.91
CA GLU A 244 3.00 -16.80 -5.62
C GLU A 244 3.91 -18.03 -5.78
N LEU A 245 3.49 -19.03 -6.56
CA LEU A 245 4.30 -20.21 -6.84
C LEU A 245 5.56 -19.89 -7.67
N TRP A 246 5.55 -18.86 -8.52
CA TRP A 246 6.76 -18.40 -9.20
C TRP A 246 7.82 -17.92 -8.19
N LEU A 247 7.40 -17.14 -7.20
CA LEU A 247 8.30 -16.62 -6.18
C LEU A 247 8.87 -17.74 -5.30
N GLU A 248 8.03 -18.70 -4.90
CA GLU A 248 8.47 -19.87 -4.12
C GLU A 248 9.45 -20.73 -4.92
N ASP A 249 9.19 -20.99 -6.20
CA ASP A 249 10.07 -21.76 -7.08
C ASP A 249 11.44 -21.07 -7.26
N ARG A 250 11.44 -19.77 -7.49
CA ARG A 250 12.66 -18.96 -7.63
C ARG A 250 13.46 -18.92 -6.34
N ALA A 251 12.82 -18.67 -5.19
CA ALA A 251 13.49 -18.68 -3.88
C ALA A 251 14.12 -20.06 -3.59
N LEU A 252 13.40 -21.14 -3.85
CA LEU A 252 13.90 -22.50 -3.68
C LEU A 252 15.08 -22.78 -4.60
N GLY A 253 14.98 -22.40 -5.87
CA GLY A 253 16.04 -22.56 -6.87
C GLY A 253 17.32 -21.84 -6.45
N SER A 254 17.19 -20.63 -5.88
CA SER A 254 18.32 -19.84 -5.39
C SER A 254 19.05 -20.53 -4.25
N ILE A 255 18.35 -20.90 -3.17
CA ILE A 255 18.97 -21.58 -2.03
C ILE A 255 19.57 -22.94 -2.41
N TYR A 256 18.88 -23.70 -3.25
CA TYR A 256 19.38 -24.97 -3.77
C TYR A 256 20.67 -24.78 -4.57
N SER A 257 20.74 -23.74 -5.41
CA SER A 257 21.96 -23.42 -6.19
C SER A 257 23.13 -23.06 -5.30
N VAL A 258 22.91 -22.23 -4.27
CA VAL A 258 23.94 -21.87 -3.28
C VAL A 258 24.50 -23.11 -2.57
N LEU A 259 23.61 -23.95 -2.03
CA LEU A 259 24.00 -25.19 -1.36
C LEU A 259 24.77 -26.14 -2.29
N ARG A 260 24.28 -26.32 -3.50
CA ARG A 260 24.91 -27.18 -4.48
C ARG A 260 26.34 -26.72 -4.85
N ASN A 261 26.54 -25.41 -4.92
CA ASN A 261 27.83 -24.82 -5.28
C ASN A 261 28.83 -24.88 -4.12
N SER A 262 28.37 -24.81 -2.86
CA SER A 262 29.21 -24.91 -1.66
C SER A 262 29.47 -26.35 -1.22
N SER A 263 28.72 -27.35 -1.70
CA SER A 263 28.83 -28.75 -1.29
C SER A 263 30.01 -29.49 -1.96
N SER A 264 30.60 -30.46 -1.23
CA SER A 264 31.52 -31.42 -1.76
C SER A 264 30.89 -32.38 -2.77
N GLY A 265 31.71 -33.21 -3.44
CA GLY A 265 31.20 -34.15 -4.46
C GLY A 265 30.13 -35.12 -3.94
N GLN A 266 30.31 -35.69 -2.76
CA GLN A 266 29.34 -36.59 -2.14
C GLN A 266 28.11 -35.86 -1.65
N GLU A 267 28.27 -34.80 -0.92
CA GLU A 267 27.14 -33.95 -0.43
C GLU A 267 26.28 -33.45 -1.59
N ARG A 268 26.90 -33.03 -2.69
CA ARG A 268 26.21 -32.61 -3.92
C ARG A 268 25.34 -33.72 -4.50
N THR A 269 25.83 -34.95 -4.47
CA THR A 269 25.09 -36.13 -4.95
C THR A 269 23.89 -36.41 -4.06
N GLU A 270 24.07 -36.36 -2.74
CA GLU A 270 23.01 -36.55 -1.75
C GLU A 270 21.94 -35.45 -1.85
N LEU A 271 22.36 -34.18 -1.98
CA LEU A 271 21.46 -33.04 -2.16
C LEU A 271 20.62 -33.21 -3.45
N ALA A 272 21.25 -33.62 -4.55
CA ALA A 272 20.54 -33.86 -5.80
C ALA A 272 19.52 -35.04 -5.69
N GLN A 273 19.84 -36.07 -4.90
CA GLN A 273 18.92 -37.17 -4.65
C GLN A 273 17.71 -36.69 -3.82
N LYS A 274 17.94 -35.94 -2.76
CA LYS A 274 16.88 -35.35 -1.92
C LYS A 274 15.97 -34.44 -2.76
N GLN A 275 16.54 -33.61 -3.62
CA GLN A 275 15.77 -32.74 -4.54
C GLN A 275 14.84 -33.55 -5.47
N ARG A 276 15.32 -34.65 -6.05
CA ARG A 276 14.49 -35.52 -6.92
C ARG A 276 13.34 -36.16 -6.14
N ILE A 277 13.58 -36.61 -4.92
CA ILE A 277 12.55 -37.18 -4.05
C ILE A 277 11.50 -36.10 -3.75
N TRP A 278 11.94 -34.90 -3.38
CA TRP A 278 11.05 -33.78 -3.12
C TRP A 278 10.19 -33.42 -4.35
N ILE A 279 10.78 -33.32 -5.56
CA ILE A 279 10.03 -33.06 -6.80
C ILE A 279 8.92 -34.12 -6.97
N SER A 280 9.26 -35.39 -6.78
CA SER A 280 8.25 -36.47 -6.87
C SER A 280 7.13 -36.34 -5.85
N GLN A 281 7.43 -35.84 -4.64
CA GLN A 281 6.42 -35.58 -3.59
C GLN A 281 5.56 -34.37 -3.91
N ARG A 282 6.18 -33.28 -4.39
CA ARG A 282 5.49 -32.07 -4.85
C ARG A 282 4.49 -32.41 -5.97
N ASP A 283 4.92 -33.21 -6.95
CA ASP A 283 4.11 -33.55 -8.12
C ASP A 283 2.89 -34.43 -7.80
N ARG A 284 2.82 -35.02 -6.59
CA ARG A 284 1.61 -35.70 -6.10
C ARG A 284 0.48 -34.72 -5.74
N CYS A 285 0.79 -33.43 -5.55
CA CYS A 285 -0.22 -32.38 -5.33
C CYS A 285 -1.08 -32.11 -6.59
N GLY A 286 -0.62 -32.54 -7.77
CA GLY A 286 -1.35 -32.26 -9.01
C GLY A 286 -1.46 -30.75 -9.27
N SER A 287 -2.69 -30.23 -9.34
CA SER A 287 -2.96 -28.79 -9.53
C SER A 287 -3.40 -28.06 -8.25
N ASP A 288 -3.31 -28.69 -7.10
CA ASP A 288 -3.66 -28.12 -5.82
C ASP A 288 -2.58 -27.13 -5.38
N VAL A 289 -2.88 -25.82 -5.47
CA VAL A 289 -1.94 -24.73 -5.21
C VAL A 289 -1.50 -24.71 -3.73
N ASP A 290 -2.42 -24.90 -2.80
CA ASP A 290 -2.11 -24.90 -1.37
C ASP A 290 -1.18 -26.06 -0.99
N CYS A 291 -1.47 -27.27 -1.51
CA CYS A 291 -0.60 -28.42 -1.33
C CYS A 291 0.80 -28.15 -1.91
N ILE A 292 0.90 -27.52 -3.08
CA ILE A 292 2.18 -27.19 -3.73
C ILE A 292 2.94 -26.18 -2.86
N LEU A 293 2.28 -25.09 -2.39
CA LEU A 293 2.87 -24.09 -1.51
C LEU A 293 3.46 -24.70 -0.24
N ASP A 294 2.70 -25.59 0.41
CA ASP A 294 3.17 -26.29 1.62
C ASP A 294 4.44 -27.10 1.35
N ARG A 295 4.53 -27.77 0.16
CA ARG A 295 5.74 -28.50 -0.22
C ARG A 295 6.94 -27.61 -0.46
N TYR A 296 6.74 -26.43 -1.07
CA TYR A 296 7.81 -25.44 -1.27
C TYR A 296 8.30 -24.89 0.07
N ARG A 297 7.40 -24.49 0.97
CA ARG A 297 7.72 -23.92 2.27
C ARG A 297 8.50 -24.91 3.15
N ALA A 298 8.04 -26.16 3.21
CA ALA A 298 8.71 -27.21 3.98
C ALA A 298 10.12 -27.48 3.45
N TRP A 299 10.29 -27.62 2.13
CA TRP A 299 11.60 -27.92 1.54
C TRP A 299 12.56 -26.74 1.59
N PHE A 300 12.06 -25.52 1.44
CA PHE A 300 12.87 -24.32 1.65
C PHE A 300 13.44 -24.23 3.08
N LEU A 301 12.62 -24.57 4.08
CA LEU A 301 13.07 -24.64 5.48
C LEU A 301 14.17 -25.70 5.67
N ASP A 302 13.99 -26.90 5.12
CA ASP A 302 15.00 -27.96 5.18
C ASP A 302 16.33 -27.54 4.55
N LEU A 303 16.30 -26.90 3.37
CA LEU A 303 17.50 -26.37 2.71
C LEU A 303 18.15 -25.24 3.53
N SER A 304 17.35 -24.37 4.15
CA SER A 304 17.84 -23.28 5.01
C SER A 304 18.59 -23.84 6.23
N LEU A 305 18.07 -24.88 6.84
CA LEU A 305 18.73 -25.58 7.97
C LEU A 305 20.02 -26.28 7.51
N MET A 306 20.08 -26.80 6.28
CA MET A 306 21.34 -27.35 5.73
C MET A 306 22.38 -26.25 5.51
N ALA A 307 21.95 -25.08 5.01
CA ALA A 307 22.85 -23.94 4.76
C ALA A 307 23.46 -23.41 6.07
N THR A 308 22.72 -23.35 7.16
CA THR A 308 23.22 -22.89 8.46
C THR A 308 24.21 -23.88 9.12
N ARG A 309 24.15 -25.15 8.78
CA ARG A 309 25.08 -26.19 9.31
C ARG A 309 26.39 -26.26 8.53
N ALA A 310 26.42 -25.74 7.31
CA ALA A 310 27.60 -25.76 6.45
C ALA A 310 28.54 -24.55 6.65
N ASN A 311 28.08 -23.52 7.38
CA ASN A 311 28.85 -22.36 7.83
C ASN A 311 29.33 -22.57 9.28
#